data_2aac13a68f6b17a02b07296fd80f8c4b
#
_entry.id   2aac13a68f6b17a02b07296fd80f8c4b
#
_cell.length_a   1.000
_cell.length_b   1.000
_cell.length_c   1.000
_cell.angle_alpha   90.00
_cell.angle_beta   90.00
_cell.angle_gamma   90.00
#
_symmetry.space_group_name_H-M   'P 1'
#
loop_
_entity.id
_entity.type
_entity.pdbx_description
1 polymer ?
#
loop_
_entity_poly.entity_id
_entity_poly.type
_entity_poly.pdbx_seq_one_letter_code
_entity_poly.pdbx_strand_id
1 'polypeptide(L)'
;MKSIAWDIWLYCDYDCSFCNTKTKTLPEKVKNVSEILNAWENVYNLYGRCKVYITGGEPFIYPGIFEIIRKLSDFHDIHVTTNLSFDVNMLDSNKINKKNIFINATFHPFYVSADAFISKFVMLKDKGYKASAGYMCDDL
;
A
#
# COMPACT_ATOMS: atom_id res chain seq x y z
N MET A 1 -13.61 15.97 -4.91
CA MET A 1 -13.44 14.53 -4.55
C MET A 1 -12.99 14.46 -3.10
N LYS A 2 -13.64 13.64 -2.29
CA LYS A 2 -13.25 13.43 -0.87
C LYS A 2 -11.99 12.58 -0.79
N SER A 3 -11.20 12.81 0.26
CA SER A 3 -9.98 12.04 0.58
C SER A 3 -10.16 11.32 1.90
N ILE A 4 -9.78 10.05 1.95
CA ILE A 4 -9.89 9.20 3.14
C ILE A 4 -8.53 8.56 3.38
N ALA A 5 -7.99 8.71 4.60
CA ALA A 5 -6.82 7.98 5.05
C ALA A 5 -7.27 6.68 5.71
N TRP A 6 -6.61 5.59 5.39
CA TRP A 6 -6.92 4.26 5.91
C TRP A 6 -5.67 3.51 6.31
N ASP A 7 -5.45 3.38 7.61
CA ASP A 7 -4.46 2.46 8.16
C ASP A 7 -5.04 1.05 8.13
N ILE A 8 -4.63 0.26 7.12
CA ILE A 8 -5.21 -1.07 6.92
C ILE A 8 -4.87 -2.01 8.08
N TRP A 9 -3.64 -1.89 8.61
CA TRP A 9 -3.16 -2.50 9.85
C TRP A 9 -1.87 -1.82 10.32
N LEU A 10 -1.40 -2.19 11.52
CA LEU A 10 -0.17 -1.61 12.08
C LEU A 10 1.04 -2.55 12.00
N TYR A 11 0.86 -3.77 11.52
CA TYR A 11 1.95 -4.73 11.37
C TYR A 11 2.85 -4.35 10.19
N CYS A 12 4.17 -4.43 10.41
CA CYS A 12 5.19 -4.14 9.42
C CYS A 12 6.31 -5.19 9.50
N ASP A 13 6.85 -5.55 8.35
CA ASP A 13 8.03 -6.41 8.23
C ASP A 13 9.34 -5.69 8.55
N TYR A 14 9.34 -4.34 8.59
CA TYR A 14 10.46 -3.52 9.05
C TYR A 14 10.25 -3.07 10.51
N ASP A 15 11.38 -2.80 11.20
CA ASP A 15 11.42 -2.36 12.59
C ASP A 15 12.10 -1.01 12.77
N CYS A 16 11.65 -0.03 12.02
CA CYS A 16 12.26 1.30 12.05
C CYS A 16 12.17 1.93 13.44
N SER A 17 13.28 2.41 13.97
CA SER A 17 13.39 2.98 15.32
C SER A 17 12.49 4.20 15.52
N PHE A 18 12.32 5.02 14.50
CA PHE A 18 11.48 6.23 14.50
C PHE A 18 9.99 5.97 14.29
N CYS A 19 9.60 4.74 13.91
CA CYS A 19 8.18 4.44 13.62
C CYS A 19 7.39 4.24 14.91
N ASN A 20 6.40 5.10 15.15
CA ASN A 20 5.53 5.05 16.32
C ASN A 20 4.20 4.31 16.08
N THR A 21 3.91 3.88 14.84
CA THR A 21 2.66 3.20 14.47
C THR A 21 2.82 1.69 14.25
N LYS A 22 4.05 1.20 14.16
CA LYS A 22 4.34 -0.22 13.91
C LYS A 22 3.94 -1.12 15.08
N THR A 23 3.56 -2.34 14.77
CA THR A 23 3.52 -3.45 15.73
C THR A 23 4.28 -4.66 15.19
N LYS A 24 4.93 -5.39 16.08
CA LYS A 24 5.63 -6.63 15.78
C LYS A 24 4.74 -7.86 15.91
N THR A 25 3.59 -7.70 16.52
CA THR A 25 2.65 -8.78 16.74
C THR A 25 1.58 -8.75 15.64
N LEU A 26 1.43 -9.85 14.94
CA LEU A 26 0.31 -10.04 14.02
C LEU A 26 -1.00 -9.94 14.80
N PRO A 27 -2.00 -9.22 14.29
CA PRO A 27 -3.30 -9.18 14.94
C PRO A 27 -3.93 -10.58 14.97
N GLU A 28 -4.58 -10.91 16.07
CA GLU A 28 -5.27 -12.21 16.23
C GLU A 28 -6.36 -12.43 15.18
N LYS A 29 -6.99 -11.34 14.75
CA LYS A 29 -8.04 -11.36 13.72
C LYS A 29 -7.75 -10.33 12.65
N VAL A 30 -7.76 -10.78 11.41
CA VAL A 30 -7.71 -9.93 10.23
C VAL A 30 -9.10 -9.90 9.62
N LYS A 31 -9.59 -8.73 9.27
CA LYS A 31 -10.85 -8.58 8.56
C LYS A 31 -10.77 -9.33 7.24
N ASN A 32 -11.81 -10.09 6.90
CA ASN A 32 -11.83 -10.75 5.62
C ASN A 32 -12.08 -9.75 4.47
N VAL A 33 -11.70 -10.14 3.27
CA VAL A 33 -11.77 -9.27 2.09
C VAL A 33 -13.20 -8.79 1.83
N SER A 34 -14.20 -9.66 1.98
CA SER A 34 -15.60 -9.30 1.71
C SER A 34 -16.15 -8.26 2.68
N GLU A 35 -15.80 -8.35 3.96
CA GLU A 35 -16.19 -7.32 4.95
C GLU A 35 -15.60 -5.96 4.60
N ILE A 36 -14.32 -5.92 4.20
CA ILE A 36 -13.65 -4.70 3.78
C ILE A 36 -14.30 -4.11 2.53
N LEU A 37 -14.54 -4.94 1.52
CA LEU A 37 -15.15 -4.49 0.27
C LEU A 37 -16.58 -3.96 0.47
N ASN A 38 -17.39 -4.63 1.30
CA ASN A 38 -18.72 -4.15 1.65
C ASN A 38 -18.69 -2.77 2.35
N ALA A 39 -17.73 -2.57 3.26
CA ALA A 39 -17.56 -1.28 3.91
C ALA A 39 -17.20 -0.17 2.90
N TRP A 40 -16.30 -0.45 1.95
CA TRP A 40 -15.92 0.52 0.92
C TRP A 40 -17.02 0.76 -0.12
N GLU A 41 -17.84 -0.23 -0.43
CA GLU A 41 -19.04 -0.05 -1.25
C GLU A 41 -20.04 0.92 -0.58
N ASN A 42 -20.25 0.80 0.74
CA ASN A 42 -21.05 1.75 1.50
C ASN A 42 -20.46 3.17 1.45
N VAL A 43 -19.14 3.31 1.54
CA VAL A 43 -18.46 4.60 1.37
C VAL A 43 -18.73 5.18 -0.02
N TYR A 44 -18.64 4.35 -1.06
CA TYR A 44 -18.95 4.78 -2.43
C TYR A 44 -20.40 5.22 -2.60
N ASN A 45 -21.34 4.48 -2.03
CA ASN A 45 -22.77 4.81 -2.08
C ASN A 45 -23.10 6.14 -1.38
N LEU A 46 -22.37 6.47 -0.30
CA LEU A 46 -22.59 7.71 0.46
C LEU A 46 -21.87 8.93 -0.15
N TYR A 47 -20.69 8.74 -0.72
CA TYR A 47 -19.78 9.84 -1.08
C TYR A 47 -19.35 9.84 -2.55
N GLY A 48 -19.70 8.81 -3.31
CA GLY A 48 -19.18 8.59 -4.65
C GLY A 48 -17.68 8.23 -4.66
N ARG A 49 -17.04 8.46 -5.78
CA ARG A 49 -15.60 8.21 -5.95
C ARG A 49 -14.77 9.07 -5.00
N CYS A 50 -13.92 8.43 -4.21
CA CYS A 50 -13.00 9.07 -3.27
C CYS A 50 -11.55 8.78 -3.65
N LYS A 51 -10.63 9.59 -3.13
CA LYS A 51 -9.20 9.28 -3.10
C LYS A 51 -8.90 8.58 -1.76
N VAL A 52 -8.41 7.34 -1.83
CA VAL A 52 -8.13 6.52 -0.66
C VAL A 52 -6.62 6.37 -0.48
N TYR A 53 -6.11 6.85 0.64
CA TYR A 53 -4.71 6.71 1.03
C TYR A 53 -4.56 5.52 1.96
N ILE A 54 -4.03 4.41 1.44
CA ILE A 54 -3.76 3.19 2.20
C ILE A 54 -2.35 3.27 2.77
N THR A 55 -2.26 3.14 4.08
CA THR A 55 -1.03 3.17 4.85
C THR A 55 -1.15 2.25 6.07
N GLY A 56 -0.36 2.46 7.11
CA GLY A 56 -0.32 1.66 8.33
C GLY A 56 1.09 1.18 8.61
N GLY A 57 1.26 -0.12 8.89
CA GLY A 57 2.56 -0.78 8.87
C GLY A 57 3.04 -0.95 7.43
N GLU A 58 3.04 -2.19 6.91
CA GLU A 58 3.26 -2.42 5.47
C GLU A 58 1.97 -2.95 4.84
N PRO A 59 1.30 -2.18 3.98
CA PRO A 59 0.04 -2.60 3.37
C PRO A 59 0.15 -3.84 2.49
N PHE A 60 1.24 -3.98 1.72
CA PHE A 60 1.34 -5.07 0.74
C PHE A 60 1.59 -6.46 1.34
N ILE A 61 1.81 -6.56 2.65
CA ILE A 61 1.82 -7.84 3.35
C ILE A 61 0.49 -8.15 4.06
N TYR A 62 -0.54 -7.27 3.93
CA TYR A 62 -1.87 -7.55 4.46
C TYR A 62 -2.52 -8.70 3.67
N PRO A 63 -3.08 -9.72 4.34
CA PRO A 63 -3.75 -10.83 3.65
C PRO A 63 -4.89 -10.35 2.74
N GLY A 64 -4.83 -10.70 1.46
CA GLY A 64 -5.85 -10.33 0.49
C GLY A 64 -5.73 -8.91 -0.08
N ILE A 65 -4.64 -8.17 0.21
CA ILE A 65 -4.45 -6.78 -0.23
C ILE A 65 -4.61 -6.60 -1.74
N PHE A 66 -4.09 -7.50 -2.55
CA PHE A 66 -4.15 -7.38 -4.01
C PHE A 66 -5.59 -7.48 -4.52
N GLU A 67 -6.40 -8.36 -3.95
CA GLU A 67 -7.82 -8.43 -4.28
C GLU A 67 -8.56 -7.16 -3.83
N ILE A 68 -8.26 -6.67 -2.63
CA ILE A 68 -8.83 -5.43 -2.09
C ILE A 68 -8.52 -4.27 -3.04
N ILE A 69 -7.24 -4.04 -3.37
CA ILE A 69 -6.83 -2.93 -4.24
C ILE A 69 -7.46 -3.06 -5.63
N ARG A 70 -7.46 -4.27 -6.21
CA ARG A 70 -8.07 -4.52 -7.51
C ARG A 70 -9.54 -4.11 -7.54
N LYS A 71 -10.30 -4.53 -6.54
CA LYS A 71 -11.73 -4.21 -6.45
C LYS A 71 -11.98 -2.73 -6.11
N LEU A 72 -11.24 -2.18 -5.15
CA LEU A 72 -11.38 -0.77 -4.77
C LEU A 72 -11.04 0.18 -5.92
N SER A 73 -10.07 -0.15 -6.75
CA SER A 73 -9.66 0.70 -7.89
C SER A 73 -10.74 0.85 -8.96
N ASP A 74 -11.77 0.02 -8.97
CA ASP A 74 -12.93 0.20 -9.84
C ASP A 74 -13.80 1.39 -9.38
N PHE A 75 -13.86 1.66 -8.08
CA PHE A 75 -14.73 2.65 -7.45
C PHE A 75 -13.99 3.89 -6.94
N HIS A 76 -12.70 3.77 -6.58
CA HIS A 76 -11.92 4.81 -5.93
C HIS A 76 -10.55 4.99 -6.60
N ASP A 77 -9.92 6.13 -6.36
CA ASP A 77 -8.51 6.38 -6.71
C ASP A 77 -7.64 5.99 -5.51
N ILE A 78 -6.77 5.01 -5.71
CA ILE A 78 -6.02 4.38 -4.62
C ILE A 78 -4.59 4.92 -4.59
N HIS A 79 -4.15 5.39 -3.44
CA HIS A 79 -2.77 5.75 -3.15
C HIS A 79 -2.24 4.84 -2.04
N VAL A 80 -1.20 4.07 -2.34
CA VAL A 80 -0.60 3.16 -1.35
C VAL A 80 0.79 3.64 -0.98
N THR A 81 1.05 3.80 0.32
CA THR A 81 2.40 4.04 0.83
C THR A 81 3.00 2.71 1.27
N THR A 82 4.19 2.38 0.78
CA THR A 82 4.84 1.08 0.98
C THR A 82 6.35 1.21 1.13
N ASN A 83 6.96 0.31 1.90
CA ASN A 83 8.42 0.15 1.95
C ASN A 83 8.97 -0.62 0.73
N LEU A 84 8.11 -1.05 -0.20
CA LEU A 84 8.43 -1.79 -1.41
C LEU A 84 9.09 -3.17 -1.15
N SER A 85 8.83 -3.78 0.00
CA SER A 85 9.37 -5.11 0.34
C SER A 85 8.76 -6.24 -0.49
N PHE A 86 7.54 -6.06 -0.97
CA PHE A 86 6.79 -7.08 -1.72
C PHE A 86 7.36 -7.32 -3.14
N ASP A 87 6.94 -8.43 -3.75
CA ASP A 87 7.25 -8.70 -5.17
C ASP A 87 6.36 -7.85 -6.09
N VAL A 88 6.98 -6.91 -6.80
CA VAL A 88 6.29 -5.98 -7.73
C VAL A 88 5.51 -6.72 -8.84
N ASN A 89 5.93 -7.93 -9.21
CA ASN A 89 5.22 -8.74 -10.21
C ASN A 89 3.81 -9.13 -9.76
N MET A 90 3.56 -9.15 -8.45
CA MET A 90 2.23 -9.45 -7.90
C MET A 90 1.17 -8.45 -8.33
N LEU A 91 1.53 -7.23 -8.66
CA LEU A 91 0.58 -6.22 -9.17
C LEU A 91 -0.02 -6.64 -10.52
N ASP A 92 0.82 -7.06 -11.46
CA ASP A 92 0.36 -7.53 -12.77
C ASP A 92 -0.33 -8.89 -12.68
N SER A 93 0.20 -9.82 -11.86
CA SER A 93 -0.39 -11.14 -11.64
C SER A 93 -1.82 -11.04 -11.08
N ASN A 94 -2.09 -10.02 -10.28
CA ASN A 94 -3.41 -9.75 -9.72
C ASN A 94 -4.24 -8.76 -10.55
N LYS A 95 -3.79 -8.39 -11.75
CA LYS A 95 -4.51 -7.52 -12.70
C LYS A 95 -4.92 -6.19 -12.10
N ILE A 96 -4.02 -5.54 -11.37
CA ILE A 96 -4.27 -4.23 -10.76
C ILE A 96 -4.43 -3.16 -11.84
N ASN A 97 -5.48 -2.35 -11.72
CA ASN A 97 -5.76 -1.27 -12.67
C ASN A 97 -4.79 -0.10 -12.49
N LYS A 98 -3.82 0.03 -13.41
CA LYS A 98 -2.75 1.04 -13.37
C LYS A 98 -3.25 2.49 -13.45
N LYS A 99 -4.47 2.72 -13.94
CA LYS A 99 -5.02 4.08 -14.09
C LYS A 99 -5.40 4.69 -12.75
N ASN A 100 -5.92 3.87 -11.85
CA ASN A 100 -6.55 4.30 -10.60
C ASN A 100 -5.72 3.98 -9.36
N ILE A 101 -4.43 3.61 -9.56
CA ILE A 101 -3.49 3.39 -8.46
C ILE A 101 -2.26 4.28 -8.58
N PHE A 102 -1.82 4.80 -7.45
CA PHE A 102 -0.56 5.51 -7.27
C PHE A 102 0.22 4.88 -6.12
N ILE A 103 1.50 4.59 -6.31
CA ILE A 103 2.34 3.92 -5.32
C ILE A 103 3.41 4.89 -4.83
N ASN A 104 3.39 5.23 -3.54
CA ASN A 104 4.44 5.93 -2.85
C ASN A 104 5.41 4.92 -2.25
N ALA A 105 6.55 4.71 -2.90
CA ALA A 105 7.59 3.82 -2.40
C ALA A 105 8.54 4.59 -1.48
N THR A 106 8.75 4.11 -0.27
CA THR A 106 9.68 4.73 0.69
C THR A 106 10.91 3.87 0.86
N PHE A 107 12.08 4.44 0.58
CA PHE A 107 13.37 3.78 0.77
C PHE A 107 13.77 3.84 2.24
N HIS A 108 14.10 2.67 2.80
CA HIS A 108 14.55 2.48 4.18
C HIS A 108 15.97 1.90 4.17
N PRO A 109 17.02 2.71 4.29
CA PRO A 109 18.42 2.29 4.07
C PRO A 109 18.92 1.22 5.03
N PHE A 110 18.33 1.10 6.22
CA PHE A 110 18.70 0.06 7.19
C PHE A 110 18.16 -1.33 6.88
N TYR A 111 17.20 -1.45 5.93
CA TYR A 111 16.51 -2.71 5.63
C TYR A 111 16.75 -3.22 4.21
N VAL A 112 17.13 -2.34 3.30
CA VAL A 112 17.34 -2.68 1.90
C VAL A 112 18.44 -1.81 1.32
N SER A 113 19.26 -2.37 0.44
CA SER A 113 20.26 -1.58 -0.29
C SER A 113 19.60 -0.64 -1.30
N ALA A 114 20.27 0.47 -1.59
CA ALA A 114 19.79 1.41 -2.60
C ALA A 114 19.59 0.73 -3.97
N ASP A 115 20.55 -0.11 -4.39
CA ASP A 115 20.46 -0.81 -5.67
C ASP A 115 19.24 -1.75 -5.75
N ALA A 116 18.97 -2.50 -4.68
CA ALA A 116 17.81 -3.38 -4.63
C ALA A 116 16.49 -2.60 -4.65
N PHE A 117 16.40 -1.49 -3.90
CA PHE A 117 15.23 -0.61 -3.92
C PHE A 117 15.03 0.02 -5.31
N ILE A 118 16.09 0.59 -5.89
CA ILE A 118 16.05 1.23 -7.21
C ILE A 118 15.61 0.22 -8.28
N SER A 119 16.14 -1.00 -8.26
CA SER A 119 15.77 -2.05 -9.22
C SER A 119 14.28 -2.37 -9.15
N LYS A 120 13.71 -2.51 -7.97
CA LYS A 120 12.26 -2.71 -7.79
C LYS A 120 11.44 -1.50 -8.23
N PHE A 121 11.91 -0.30 -7.90
CA PHE A 121 11.22 0.93 -8.28
C PHE A 121 11.22 1.15 -9.80
N VAL A 122 12.34 0.91 -10.48
CA VAL A 122 12.43 0.95 -11.95
C VAL A 122 11.49 -0.09 -12.57
N MET A 123 11.48 -1.32 -12.06
CA MET A 123 10.55 -2.37 -12.51
C MET A 123 9.09 -1.91 -12.38
N LEU A 124 8.73 -1.26 -11.28
CA LEU A 124 7.39 -0.71 -11.06
C LEU A 124 7.03 0.34 -12.13
N LYS A 125 7.97 1.24 -12.45
CA LYS A 125 7.80 2.25 -13.49
C LYS A 125 7.72 1.65 -14.88
N ASP A 126 8.58 0.69 -15.21
CA ASP A 126 8.60 0.00 -16.51
C ASP A 126 7.31 -0.78 -16.76
N LYS A 127 6.70 -1.31 -15.72
CA LYS A 127 5.36 -1.92 -15.79
C LYS A 127 4.23 -0.90 -16.00
N GLY A 128 4.52 0.39 -16.00
CA GLY A 128 3.57 1.47 -16.27
C GLY A 128 2.75 1.94 -15.06
N TYR A 129 3.16 1.60 -13.84
CA TYR A 129 2.52 2.12 -12.64
C TYR A 129 2.94 3.56 -12.37
N LYS A 130 1.99 4.38 -11.94
CA LYS A 130 2.27 5.71 -11.40
C LYS A 130 2.89 5.56 -10.02
N ALA A 131 4.11 6.07 -9.84
CA ALA A 131 4.81 5.94 -8.57
C ALA A 131 5.73 7.12 -8.31
N SER A 132 5.95 7.41 -7.03
CA SER A 132 7.00 8.28 -6.51
C SER A 132 7.86 7.51 -5.52
N ALA A 133 9.11 7.93 -5.36
CA ALA A 133 10.03 7.42 -4.35
C ALA A 133 10.30 8.50 -3.30
N GLY A 134 10.23 8.10 -2.03
CA GLY A 134 10.66 8.89 -0.88
C GLY A 134 11.85 8.25 -0.20
N TYR A 135 12.60 9.03 0.55
CA TYR A 135 13.70 8.58 1.37
C TYR A 135 13.37 8.80 2.85
N MET A 136 13.55 7.77 3.66
CA MET A 136 13.40 7.90 5.11
C MET A 136 14.78 8.14 5.72
N CYS A 137 14.98 9.36 6.22
CA CYS A 137 16.20 9.74 6.92
C CYS A 137 16.03 9.49 8.43
N ASP A 138 16.86 8.63 8.98
CA ASP A 138 16.83 8.27 10.41
C ASP A 138 17.83 9.11 11.25
N ASP A 139 18.60 9.99 10.61
CA ASP A 139 19.66 10.78 11.22
C ASP A 139 19.27 12.26 11.36
N LEU A 140 18.41 12.55 12.31
CA LEU A 140 18.27 13.92 12.82
C LEU A 140 18.40 13.95 14.33
#